data_439362cd227f465c7685377ef589cb17
#
_entry.id   439362cd227f465c7685377ef589cb17
#
_cell.length_a   1.000
_cell.length_b   1.000
_cell.length_c   1.000
_cell.angle_alpha   90.00
_cell.angle_beta   90.00
_cell.angle_gamma   90.00
#
_symmetry.space_group_name_H-M   'P 1'
#
loop_
_entity.id
_entity.type
_entity.pdbx_description
1 polymer ?
#
loop_
_entity_poly.entity_id
_entity_poly.type
_entity_poly.pdbx_seq_one_letter_code
_entity_poly.pdbx_strand_id
1 'polypeptide(L)'
;TDIEWEKKLDNYQVEFEIDRMDYEVWYAANGKQVKLEKEIKPNELPTAIKSAIKKKYSDYSIDDCELREENGNVIYLLELEKWFDEIEVIYDANAKLLKEIK
;
A
#
# COMPACT_ATOMS: atom_id res chain seq x y z
N THR A 1 6.87 20.04 2.45
CA THR A 1 6.54 19.00 1.46
C THR A 1 7.53 19.01 0.32
N ASP A 2 8.22 17.91 0.11
CA ASP A 2 9.16 17.76 -0.99
C ASP A 2 8.43 17.10 -2.17
N ILE A 3 8.64 17.66 -3.35
CA ILE A 3 8.03 17.15 -4.58
C ILE A 3 9.12 16.91 -5.62
N GLU A 4 9.18 15.69 -6.12
CA GLU A 4 10.13 15.32 -7.17
C GLU A 4 9.38 14.76 -8.38
N TRP A 5 9.80 15.19 -9.57
CA TRP A 5 9.27 14.68 -10.84
C TRP A 5 10.33 13.85 -11.55
N GLU A 6 9.94 12.67 -11.99
CA GLU A 6 10.82 11.78 -12.72
C GLU A 6 10.07 11.13 -13.87
N LYS A 7 10.68 11.13 -15.05
CA LYS A 7 10.13 10.43 -16.20
C LYS A 7 10.65 9.00 -16.23
N LYS A 8 9.73 8.02 -16.20
CA LYS A 8 10.06 6.60 -16.30
C LYS A 8 9.35 6.00 -17.51
N LEU A 9 10.10 5.68 -18.58
CA LEU A 9 9.56 5.20 -19.83
C LEU A 9 8.52 6.22 -20.37
N ASP A 10 7.27 5.78 -20.55
CA ASP A 10 6.18 6.64 -21.02
C ASP A 10 5.36 7.26 -19.89
N ASN A 11 5.82 7.10 -18.64
CA ASN A 11 5.11 7.61 -17.47
C ASN A 11 5.95 8.64 -16.74
N TYR A 12 5.25 9.52 -16.01
CA TYR A 12 5.87 10.48 -15.12
C TYR A 12 5.56 10.07 -13.69
N GLN A 13 6.59 9.99 -12.87
CA GLN A 13 6.45 9.68 -11.46
C GLN A 13 6.58 10.95 -10.64
N VAL A 14 5.67 11.12 -9.67
CA VAL A 14 5.73 12.21 -8.69
C VAL A 14 5.85 11.59 -7.32
N GLU A 15 6.88 11.98 -6.58
CA GLU A 15 7.05 11.59 -5.18
C GLU A 15 6.81 12.81 -4.31
N PHE A 16 6.04 12.64 -3.25
CA PHE A 16 5.81 13.71 -2.30
C PHE A 16 5.45 13.15 -0.93
N GLU A 17 5.62 13.97 0.09
CA GLU A 17 5.32 13.62 1.47
C GLU A 17 4.29 14.60 2.03
N ILE A 18 3.26 14.05 2.66
CA ILE A 18 2.25 14.83 3.38
C ILE A 18 2.10 14.19 4.77
N ASP A 19 2.26 14.98 5.82
CA ASP A 19 2.13 14.53 7.22
C ASP A 19 2.97 13.29 7.53
N ARG A 20 4.21 13.25 7.01
CA ARG A 20 5.17 12.15 7.15
C ARG A 20 4.74 10.85 6.48
N MET A 21 3.77 10.92 5.57
CA MET A 21 3.35 9.80 4.74
C MET A 21 3.86 9.99 3.34
N ASP A 22 4.47 8.93 2.79
CA ASP A 22 5.03 8.96 1.44
C ASP A 22 3.97 8.59 0.41
N TYR A 23 3.95 9.37 -0.68
CA TYR A 23 3.07 9.16 -1.82
C TYR A 23 3.90 9.06 -3.08
N GLU A 24 3.59 8.09 -3.92
CA GLU A 24 4.15 7.98 -5.26
C GLU A 24 3.00 7.86 -6.25
N VAL A 25 2.98 8.72 -7.24
CA VAL A 25 1.92 8.75 -8.26
C VAL A 25 2.56 8.68 -9.63
N TRP A 26 2.03 7.81 -10.47
CA TRP A 26 2.48 7.67 -11.85
C TRP A 26 1.41 8.19 -12.79
N TYR A 27 1.83 8.99 -13.77
CA TYR A 27 0.96 9.56 -14.78
C TYR A 27 1.42 9.13 -16.17
N ALA A 28 0.46 8.82 -17.05
CA ALA A 28 0.75 8.62 -18.46
C ALA A 28 1.07 9.96 -19.14
N ALA A 29 1.63 9.91 -20.34
CA ALA A 29 2.00 11.12 -21.09
C ALA A 29 0.82 12.06 -21.34
N ASN A 30 -0.42 11.53 -21.39
CA ASN A 30 -1.64 12.32 -21.56
C ASN A 30 -2.16 12.95 -20.27
N GLY A 31 -1.43 12.81 -19.16
CA GLY A 31 -1.82 13.35 -17.86
C GLY A 31 -2.74 12.44 -17.03
N LYS A 32 -3.12 11.28 -17.54
CA LYS A 32 -3.99 10.35 -16.80
C LYS A 32 -3.19 9.63 -15.73
N GLN A 33 -3.71 9.59 -14.50
CA GLN A 33 -3.11 8.82 -13.42
C GLN A 33 -3.24 7.32 -13.71
N VAL A 34 -2.10 6.61 -13.73
CA VAL A 34 -2.08 5.17 -14.01
C VAL A 34 -1.77 4.33 -12.78
N LYS A 35 -1.08 4.90 -11.80
CA LYS A 35 -0.69 4.17 -10.59
C LYS A 35 -0.53 5.14 -9.43
N LEU A 36 -0.92 4.69 -8.24
CA LEU A 36 -0.72 5.42 -6.98
C LEU A 36 -0.19 4.44 -5.94
N GLU A 37 0.87 4.83 -5.24
CA GLU A 37 1.32 4.15 -4.04
C GLU A 37 1.27 5.15 -2.89
N LYS A 38 0.71 4.73 -1.78
CA LYS A 38 0.50 5.59 -0.62
C LYS A 38 0.75 4.80 0.66
N GLU A 39 1.63 5.31 1.51
CA GLU A 39 1.79 4.78 2.85
C GLU A 39 0.58 5.20 3.70
N ILE A 40 0.00 4.27 4.44
CA ILE A 40 -1.16 4.54 5.30
C ILE A 40 -0.90 4.04 6.71
N LYS A 41 -1.67 4.57 7.66
CA LYS A 41 -1.61 4.10 9.04
C LYS A 41 -2.52 2.88 9.22
N PRO A 42 -2.19 1.96 10.15
CA PRO A 42 -3.04 0.79 10.38
C PRO A 42 -4.49 1.12 10.65
N ASN A 43 -4.79 2.23 11.32
CA ASN A 43 -6.17 2.63 11.61
C ASN A 43 -6.93 3.14 10.38
N GLU A 44 -6.23 3.39 9.27
CA GLU A 44 -6.84 3.79 8.01
C GLU A 44 -7.23 2.60 7.13
N LEU A 45 -6.87 1.39 7.52
CA LEU A 45 -7.24 0.18 6.79
C LEU A 45 -8.76 -0.03 6.82
N PRO A 46 -9.34 -0.59 5.75
CA PRO A 46 -10.74 -0.99 5.76
C PRO A 46 -11.03 -1.95 6.91
N THR A 47 -12.20 -1.82 7.52
CA THR A 47 -12.62 -2.65 8.66
C THR A 47 -12.55 -4.14 8.32
N ALA A 48 -12.94 -4.53 7.11
CA ALA A 48 -12.90 -5.92 6.66
C ALA A 48 -11.49 -6.49 6.67
N ILE A 49 -10.49 -5.69 6.27
CA ILE A 49 -9.09 -6.11 6.28
C ILE A 49 -8.58 -6.22 7.72
N LYS A 50 -8.91 -5.26 8.58
CA LYS A 50 -8.55 -5.33 10.00
C LYS A 50 -9.10 -6.59 10.64
N SER A 51 -10.35 -6.94 10.34
CA SER A 51 -10.99 -8.15 10.86
C SER A 51 -10.33 -9.42 10.35
N ALA A 52 -9.97 -9.46 9.06
CA ALA A 52 -9.29 -10.59 8.46
C ALA A 52 -7.93 -10.85 9.11
N ILE A 53 -7.16 -9.79 9.36
CA ILE A 53 -5.87 -9.88 10.03
C ILE A 53 -6.03 -10.38 11.47
N LYS A 54 -7.03 -9.86 12.17
CA LYS A 54 -7.31 -10.27 13.55
C LYS A 54 -7.65 -11.76 13.67
N LYS A 55 -8.32 -12.31 12.64
CA LYS A 55 -8.68 -13.71 12.61
C LYS A 55 -7.51 -14.63 12.28
N LYS A 56 -6.75 -14.27 11.24
CA LYS A 56 -5.70 -15.15 10.72
C LYS A 56 -4.32 -14.90 11.35
N TYR A 57 -4.05 -13.66 11.73
CA TYR A 57 -2.74 -13.23 12.22
C TYR A 57 -2.86 -12.55 13.58
N SER A 58 -3.65 -13.15 14.49
CA SER A 58 -3.95 -12.54 15.80
C SER A 58 -2.73 -12.24 16.65
N ASP A 59 -1.64 -12.99 16.47
CA ASP A 59 -0.41 -12.83 17.24
C ASP A 59 0.58 -11.85 16.59
N TYR A 60 0.25 -11.34 15.42
CA TYR A 60 1.10 -10.39 14.70
C TYR A 60 0.65 -8.96 14.93
N SER A 61 1.61 -8.05 14.93
CA SER A 61 1.33 -6.60 14.87
C SER A 61 1.60 -6.10 13.46
N ILE A 62 0.91 -5.03 13.09
CA ILE A 62 1.10 -4.39 11.79
C ILE A 62 2.26 -3.41 11.93
N ASP A 63 3.35 -3.67 11.21
CA ASP A 63 4.53 -2.81 11.21
C ASP A 63 4.41 -1.73 10.15
N ASP A 64 3.95 -2.09 8.97
CA ASP A 64 3.85 -1.17 7.85
C ASP A 64 2.63 -1.49 6.98
N CYS A 65 2.04 -0.46 6.38
CA CYS A 65 0.88 -0.58 5.50
C CYS A 65 1.04 0.32 4.29
N GLU A 66 0.69 -0.20 3.13
CA GLU A 66 0.71 0.55 1.89
C GLU A 66 -0.57 0.28 1.10
N LEU A 67 -1.17 1.34 0.56
CA LEU A 67 -2.24 1.24 -0.42
C LEU A 67 -1.66 1.40 -1.80
N ARG A 68 -2.00 0.50 -2.71
CA ARG A 68 -1.56 0.59 -4.10
C ARG A 68 -2.76 0.51 -5.01
N GLU A 69 -2.89 1.48 -5.90
CA GLU A 69 -3.94 1.53 -6.91
C GLU A 69 -3.30 1.56 -8.29
N GLU A 70 -3.73 0.66 -9.16
CA GLU A 70 -3.26 0.58 -10.53
C GLU A 70 -4.41 0.18 -11.44
N ASN A 71 -4.68 1.00 -12.46
CA ASN A 71 -5.76 0.76 -13.42
C ASN A 71 -7.12 0.52 -12.75
N GLY A 72 -7.41 1.25 -11.68
CA GLY A 72 -8.68 1.13 -10.94
C GLY A 72 -8.73 -0.03 -9.94
N ASN A 73 -7.69 -0.85 -9.86
CA ASN A 73 -7.61 -1.93 -8.90
C ASN A 73 -6.84 -1.48 -7.66
N VAL A 74 -7.42 -1.71 -6.50
CA VAL A 74 -6.81 -1.34 -5.22
C VAL A 74 -6.37 -2.58 -4.48
N ILE A 75 -5.11 -2.57 -4.03
CA ILE A 75 -4.59 -3.60 -3.14
C ILE A 75 -3.94 -2.95 -1.93
N TYR A 76 -3.85 -3.72 -0.86
CA TYR A 76 -3.23 -3.30 0.39
C TYR A 76 -2.08 -4.25 0.71
N LEU A 77 -0.89 -3.69 0.88
CA LEU A 77 0.31 -4.43 1.25
C LEU A 77 0.59 -4.15 2.72
N LEU A 78 0.72 -5.21 3.50
CA LEU A 78 0.97 -5.09 4.93
C LEU A 78 2.18 -5.91 5.32
N GLU A 79 3.01 -5.32 6.15
CA GLU A 79 4.12 -5.99 6.79
C GLU A 79 3.69 -6.32 8.21
N LEU A 80 3.66 -7.61 8.55
CA LEU A 80 3.25 -8.10 9.86
C LEU A 80 4.47 -8.65 10.60
N GLU A 81 4.54 -8.36 11.88
CA GLU A 81 5.68 -8.74 12.71
C GLU A 81 5.22 -9.45 13.96
N LYS A 82 5.94 -10.53 14.31
CA LYS A 82 5.74 -11.27 15.54
C LYS A 82 7.09 -11.77 16.02
N TRP A 83 7.60 -11.22 17.13
CA TRP A 83 8.91 -11.56 17.70
C TRP A 83 10.02 -11.49 16.64
N PHE A 84 10.46 -12.66 16.13
CA PHE A 84 11.51 -12.76 15.11
C PHE A 84 10.96 -13.11 13.73
N ASP A 85 9.65 -13.26 13.60
CA ASP A 85 9.00 -13.57 12.34
C ASP A 85 8.43 -12.29 11.70
N GLU A 86 8.69 -12.14 10.43
CA GLU A 86 8.16 -11.05 9.63
C GLU A 86 7.55 -11.64 8.37
N ILE A 87 6.32 -11.26 8.07
CA ILE A 87 5.64 -11.70 6.85
C ILE A 87 5.03 -10.51 6.15
N GLU A 88 4.89 -10.63 4.84
CA GLU A 88 4.19 -9.65 4.02
C GLU A 88 2.91 -10.28 3.50
N VAL A 89 1.80 -9.58 3.63
CA VAL A 89 0.51 -10.04 3.12
C VAL A 89 -0.09 -8.99 2.21
N ILE A 90 -0.78 -9.45 1.18
CA ILE A 90 -1.44 -8.59 0.20
C ILE A 90 -2.91 -8.94 0.16
N TYR A 91 -3.76 -7.94 0.39
CA TYR A 91 -5.22 -8.06 0.34
C TYR A 91 -5.77 -7.19 -0.78
N ASP A 92 -6.86 -7.65 -1.41
CA ASP A 92 -7.62 -6.79 -2.30
C ASP A 92 -8.59 -5.89 -1.50
N ALA A 93 -9.32 -5.02 -2.19
CA ALA A 93 -10.25 -4.09 -1.55
C ALA A 93 -11.42 -4.80 -0.84
N ASN A 94 -11.67 -6.06 -1.15
CA ASN A 94 -12.72 -6.87 -0.54
C ASN A 94 -12.19 -7.75 0.60
N ALA A 95 -10.99 -7.48 1.07
CA ALA A 95 -10.32 -8.23 2.15
C ALA A 95 -10.02 -9.69 1.78
N LYS A 96 -9.85 -9.97 0.49
CA LYS A 96 -9.41 -11.29 0.03
C LYS A 96 -7.89 -11.33 0.07
N LEU A 97 -7.33 -12.33 0.74
CA LEU A 97 -5.88 -12.54 0.78
C LEU A 97 -5.41 -13.02 -0.58
N LEU A 98 -4.57 -12.21 -1.22
CA LEU A 98 -4.02 -12.52 -2.54
C LEU A 98 -2.67 -13.23 -2.46
N LYS A 99 -1.86 -12.87 -1.48
CA LYS A 99 -0.50 -13.40 -1.35
C LYS A 99 0.01 -13.28 0.07
N GLU A 100 0.79 -14.27 0.50
CA GLU A 100 1.53 -14.24 1.75
C GLU A 100 2.98 -14.58 1.44
N ILE A 101 3.91 -13.75 1.89
CA ILE A 101 5.35 -13.91 1.66
C ILE A 101 6.05 -13.96 3.01
N LYS A 102 6.74 -15.04 3.26
CA LYS A 102 7.54 -15.19 4.49
C LYS A 102 9.01 -14.92 4.25
#